data_e03247ad50f2d7b0ac0d14153e63f25d
#
_entry.id   e03247ad50f2d7b0ac0d14153e63f25d
#
_cell.length_a   1.000
_cell.length_b   1.000
_cell.length_c   1.000
_cell.angle_alpha   90.00
_cell.angle_beta   90.00
_cell.angle_gamma   90.00
#
_symmetry.space_group_name_H-M   'P 1'
#
loop_
_entity.id
_entity.type
_entity.pdbx_description
1 polymer ?
#
loop_
_entity_poly.entity_id
_entity_poly.type
_entity_poly.pdbx_seq_one_letter_code
_entity_poly.pdbx_strand_id
1 'polypeptide(L)'
;GVFFPIDPGANAAIGGMASTSASGTMAVKYGTMKTVITGLTVVLPNGDIIKTGSRTKKTSAGYNLTNLFIGSEGTLGIITEIQLRLSPIPESIMSAVCHFPSLEMAVQTAQQVIQYGVPIARIEMLNKDQMEISIKYSKLENVKASPTLFFEFHGSETSNKETIKLVEELSKNNGGSDFKWA
;
A
#
# COMPACT_ATOMS: atom_id res chain seq x y z
N GLY A 1 -15.77 -12.68 1.93
CA GLY A 1 -15.93 -11.29 2.32
C GLY A 1 -15.10 -10.33 1.47
N VAL A 2 -15.28 -9.05 1.71
CA VAL A 2 -14.52 -7.98 1.07
C VAL A 2 -14.03 -6.99 2.12
N PHE A 3 -12.98 -6.22 1.80
CA PHE A 3 -12.44 -5.20 2.68
C PHE A 3 -12.01 -3.95 1.89
N PHE A 4 -11.86 -2.85 2.58
CA PHE A 4 -11.33 -1.60 2.05
C PHE A 4 -9.80 -1.61 2.19
N PRO A 5 -9.03 -1.56 1.07
CA PRO A 5 -7.61 -1.90 1.10
C PRO A 5 -6.68 -0.71 1.35
N ILE A 6 -7.19 0.47 1.67
CA ILE A 6 -6.35 1.63 1.97
C ILE A 6 -6.20 1.77 3.48
N ASP A 7 -4.97 1.67 3.96
CA ASP A 7 -4.58 1.67 5.37
C ASP A 7 -3.73 2.92 5.70
N PRO A 8 -4.34 4.11 5.81
CA PRO A 8 -3.59 5.29 6.22
C PRO A 8 -3.04 5.12 7.63
N GLY A 9 -1.87 5.68 7.89
CA GLY A 9 -1.21 5.58 9.20
C GLY A 9 -1.92 6.29 10.36
N ALA A 10 -3.09 6.88 10.11
CA ALA A 10 -3.89 7.59 11.09
C ALA A 10 -5.37 7.22 10.96
N ASN A 11 -6.13 7.40 12.05
CA ASN A 11 -7.58 7.27 11.99
C ASN A 11 -8.17 8.41 11.15
N ALA A 12 -8.83 8.08 10.04
CA ALA A 12 -9.28 9.05 9.06
C ALA A 12 -10.69 8.71 8.54
N ALA A 13 -11.47 9.75 8.23
CA ALA A 13 -12.73 9.59 7.52
C ALA A 13 -12.50 9.40 6.01
N ILE A 14 -13.32 8.57 5.36
CA ILE A 14 -13.19 8.27 3.92
C ILE A 14 -13.27 9.54 3.05
N GLY A 15 -14.09 10.51 3.43
CA GLY A 15 -14.18 11.81 2.73
C GLY A 15 -12.87 12.59 2.81
N GLY A 16 -12.24 12.63 3.97
CA GLY A 16 -10.91 13.22 4.14
C GLY A 16 -9.85 12.49 3.35
N MET A 17 -9.86 11.16 3.36
CA MET A 17 -8.95 10.34 2.56
C MET A 17 -9.10 10.59 1.06
N ALA A 18 -10.31 10.72 0.56
CA ALA A 18 -10.58 11.09 -0.83
C ALA A 18 -10.03 12.48 -1.15
N SER A 19 -10.32 13.44 -0.28
CA SER A 19 -9.92 14.85 -0.45
C SER A 19 -8.40 15.03 -0.47
N THR A 20 -7.66 14.27 0.33
CA THR A 20 -6.18 14.32 0.40
C THR A 20 -5.47 13.31 -0.51
N SER A 21 -6.22 12.50 -1.27
CA SER A 21 -5.66 11.39 -2.06
C SER A 21 -4.82 10.42 -1.21
N ALA A 22 -5.33 10.04 -0.04
CA ALA A 22 -4.63 9.21 0.91
C ALA A 22 -4.14 7.88 0.29
N SER A 23 -3.05 7.39 0.84
CA SER A 23 -2.50 6.06 0.53
C SER A 23 -2.14 5.36 1.84
N GLY A 24 -1.65 4.13 1.74
CA GLY A 24 -1.15 3.35 2.87
C GLY A 24 -0.04 2.42 2.45
N THR A 25 0.44 1.61 3.37
CA THR A 25 1.57 0.70 3.16
C THR A 25 1.25 -0.41 2.15
N MET A 26 -0.02 -0.74 1.96
CA MET A 26 -0.49 -1.71 0.97
C MET A 26 -0.70 -1.13 -0.44
N ALA A 27 -0.29 0.13 -0.67
CA ALA A 27 -0.49 0.79 -1.97
C ALA A 27 0.24 0.10 -3.13
N VAL A 28 1.32 -0.61 -2.86
CA VAL A 28 2.06 -1.40 -3.87
C VAL A 28 1.17 -2.46 -4.53
N LYS A 29 0.26 -3.07 -3.78
CA LYS A 29 -0.69 -4.08 -4.31
C LYS A 29 -2.04 -3.48 -4.70
N TYR A 30 -2.61 -2.67 -3.83
CA TYR A 30 -4.01 -2.24 -3.97
C TYR A 30 -4.17 -0.83 -4.53
N GLY A 31 -3.07 -0.08 -4.67
CA GLY A 31 -3.08 1.30 -5.12
C GLY A 31 -3.46 2.28 -4.01
N THR A 32 -3.92 3.46 -4.42
CA THR A 32 -4.29 4.58 -3.55
C THR A 32 -5.78 4.88 -3.65
N MET A 33 -6.26 5.94 -2.98
CA MET A 33 -7.63 6.42 -3.14
C MET A 33 -8.00 6.65 -4.62
N LYS A 34 -7.07 7.09 -5.47
CA LYS A 34 -7.28 7.21 -6.92
C LYS A 34 -7.60 5.90 -7.62
N THR A 35 -7.15 4.78 -7.07
CA THR A 35 -7.37 3.45 -7.64
C THR A 35 -8.71 2.85 -7.19
N VAL A 36 -9.12 3.13 -5.95
CA VAL A 36 -10.29 2.49 -5.34
C VAL A 36 -11.57 3.30 -5.46
N ILE A 37 -11.49 4.62 -5.68
CA ILE A 37 -12.68 5.44 -5.91
C ILE A 37 -13.09 5.32 -7.38
N THR A 38 -14.32 4.90 -7.60
CA THR A 38 -14.89 4.72 -8.95
C THR A 38 -15.88 5.81 -9.33
N GLY A 39 -16.38 6.58 -8.37
CA GLY A 39 -17.30 7.69 -8.62
C GLY A 39 -17.46 8.59 -7.40
N LEU A 40 -17.88 9.82 -7.65
CA LEU A 40 -18.10 10.85 -6.64
C LEU A 40 -19.38 11.61 -6.92
N THR A 41 -20.05 12.09 -5.86
CA THR A 41 -21.00 13.21 -5.91
C THR A 41 -20.29 14.41 -5.28
N VAL A 42 -20.26 15.53 -6.00
CA VAL A 42 -19.54 16.74 -5.59
C VAL A 42 -20.44 17.96 -5.71
N VAL A 43 -20.44 18.81 -4.69
CA VAL A 43 -21.04 20.15 -4.73
C VAL A 43 -19.97 21.14 -5.17
N LEU A 44 -20.20 21.82 -6.28
CA LEU A 44 -19.34 22.85 -6.85
C LEU A 44 -19.46 24.20 -6.13
N PRO A 45 -18.50 25.13 -6.30
CA PRO A 45 -18.57 26.47 -5.65
C PRO A 45 -19.81 27.31 -6.01
N ASN A 46 -20.43 27.05 -7.17
CA ASN A 46 -21.66 27.72 -7.60
C ASN A 46 -22.93 27.04 -7.05
N GLY A 47 -22.81 25.99 -6.25
CA GLY A 47 -23.90 25.21 -5.68
C GLY A 47 -24.43 24.07 -6.56
N ASP A 48 -23.91 23.89 -7.77
CA ASP A 48 -24.31 22.78 -8.63
C ASP A 48 -23.82 21.45 -8.06
N ILE A 49 -24.62 20.41 -8.20
CA ILE A 49 -24.30 19.06 -7.78
C ILE A 49 -24.00 18.23 -9.02
N ILE A 50 -22.79 17.69 -9.08
CA ILE A 50 -22.35 16.83 -10.18
C ILE A 50 -22.04 15.42 -9.70
N LYS A 51 -22.19 14.45 -10.62
CA LYS A 51 -21.75 13.06 -10.41
C LYS A 51 -20.65 12.72 -11.39
N THR A 52 -19.58 12.10 -10.92
CA THR A 52 -18.45 11.69 -11.73
C THR A 52 -18.26 10.19 -11.67
N GLY A 53 -17.61 9.63 -12.68
CA GLY A 53 -17.28 8.21 -12.73
C GLY A 53 -18.48 7.29 -12.98
N SER A 54 -18.26 6.01 -12.74
CA SER A 54 -19.27 4.96 -12.92
C SER A 54 -18.93 3.71 -12.09
N ARG A 55 -19.85 2.72 -12.06
CA ARG A 55 -19.59 1.42 -11.42
C ARG A 55 -18.58 0.55 -12.17
N THR A 56 -18.28 0.87 -13.41
CA THR A 56 -17.38 0.07 -14.23
C THR A 56 -15.92 0.39 -13.93
N LYS A 57 -15.08 -0.64 -13.92
CA LYS A 57 -13.63 -0.48 -13.72
C LYS A 57 -12.98 0.28 -14.89
N LYS A 58 -13.53 0.14 -16.09
CA LYS A 58 -12.99 0.71 -17.33
C LYS A 58 -14.01 1.66 -17.97
N THR A 59 -13.54 2.84 -18.36
CA THR A 59 -14.26 3.75 -19.24
C THR A 59 -13.26 4.36 -20.24
N SER A 60 -13.70 4.60 -21.45
CA SER A 60 -12.95 5.35 -22.47
C SER A 60 -13.62 6.69 -22.80
N ALA A 61 -14.66 7.08 -22.04
CA ALA A 61 -15.46 8.27 -22.30
C ALA A 61 -14.94 9.48 -21.53
N GLY A 62 -14.41 10.47 -22.28
CA GLY A 62 -14.07 11.79 -21.77
C GLY A 62 -12.93 11.85 -20.75
N TYR A 63 -12.86 12.96 -20.04
CA TYR A 63 -11.88 13.18 -18.97
C TYR A 63 -12.23 12.41 -17.70
N ASN A 64 -11.20 12.00 -16.95
CA ASN A 64 -11.38 11.37 -15.64
C ASN A 64 -11.59 12.45 -14.56
N LEU A 65 -12.80 12.97 -14.47
CA LEU A 65 -13.16 13.98 -13.48
C LEU A 65 -13.11 13.43 -12.04
N THR A 66 -13.35 12.14 -11.84
CA THR A 66 -13.22 11.51 -10.51
C THR A 66 -11.82 11.75 -9.96
N ASN A 67 -10.78 11.47 -10.76
CA ASN A 67 -9.39 11.66 -10.32
C ASN A 67 -8.99 13.14 -10.21
N LEU A 68 -9.72 14.05 -10.85
CA LEU A 68 -9.50 15.49 -10.68
C LEU A 68 -9.89 15.97 -9.28
N PHE A 69 -11.00 15.46 -8.74
CA PHE A 69 -11.46 15.83 -7.39
C PHE A 69 -10.72 15.11 -6.26
N ILE A 70 -10.18 13.91 -6.52
CA ILE A 70 -9.38 13.19 -5.53
C ILE A 70 -8.05 13.92 -5.31
N GLY A 71 -7.79 14.34 -4.08
CA GLY A 71 -6.61 15.14 -3.73
C GLY A 71 -6.77 16.63 -4.00
N SER A 72 -7.99 17.11 -4.25
CA SER A 72 -8.27 18.53 -4.46
C SER A 72 -8.31 19.36 -3.18
N GLU A 73 -8.35 18.71 -2.01
CA GLU A 73 -8.39 19.33 -0.68
C GLU A 73 -9.44 20.45 -0.55
N GLY A 74 -10.63 20.22 -1.19
CA GLY A 74 -11.76 21.17 -1.16
C GLY A 74 -11.64 22.36 -2.12
N THR A 75 -10.56 22.47 -2.89
CA THR A 75 -10.34 23.62 -3.79
C THR A 75 -11.26 23.64 -5.01
N LEU A 76 -11.79 22.46 -5.41
CA LEU A 76 -12.65 22.32 -6.58
C LEU A 76 -14.13 22.09 -6.22
N GLY A 77 -14.43 21.70 -5.01
CA GLY A 77 -15.77 21.40 -4.53
C GLY A 77 -15.76 20.51 -3.30
N ILE A 78 -16.95 20.24 -2.77
CA ILE A 78 -17.15 19.42 -1.57
C ILE A 78 -17.64 18.04 -1.97
N ILE A 79 -16.87 17.00 -1.64
CA ILE A 79 -17.22 15.60 -1.89
C ILE A 79 -18.28 15.18 -0.84
N THR A 80 -19.44 14.76 -1.30
CA THR A 80 -20.58 14.38 -0.43
C THR A 80 -20.89 12.89 -0.48
N GLU A 81 -20.61 12.22 -1.60
CA GLU A 81 -20.77 10.78 -1.74
C GLU A 81 -19.55 10.18 -2.46
N ILE A 82 -19.15 8.99 -2.05
CA ILE A 82 -18.02 8.29 -2.60
C ILE A 82 -18.41 6.85 -2.93
N GLN A 83 -18.18 6.45 -4.18
CA GLN A 83 -18.33 5.07 -4.61
C GLN A 83 -16.98 4.37 -4.56
N LEU A 84 -16.89 3.32 -3.75
CA LEU A 84 -15.66 2.57 -3.49
C LEU A 84 -15.68 1.22 -4.17
N ARG A 85 -14.51 0.81 -4.68
CA ARG A 85 -14.20 -0.56 -5.02
C ARG A 85 -13.54 -1.23 -3.82
N LEU A 86 -14.09 -2.34 -3.38
CA LEU A 86 -13.55 -3.16 -2.32
C LEU A 86 -12.73 -4.33 -2.92
N SER A 87 -11.82 -4.85 -2.15
CA SER A 87 -11.00 -6.01 -2.50
C SER A 87 -11.48 -7.25 -1.75
N PRO A 88 -11.37 -8.45 -2.34
CA PRO A 88 -11.64 -9.69 -1.60
C PRO A 88 -10.66 -9.83 -0.43
N ILE A 89 -11.15 -10.37 0.68
CA ILE A 89 -10.29 -10.74 1.81
C ILE A 89 -9.39 -11.90 1.34
N PRO A 90 -8.06 -11.80 1.46
CA PRO A 90 -7.17 -12.87 1.06
C PRO A 90 -7.39 -14.12 1.93
N GLU A 91 -7.23 -15.30 1.33
CA GLU A 91 -7.32 -16.60 2.04
C GLU A 91 -6.24 -16.71 3.12
N SER A 92 -5.03 -16.23 2.80
CA SER A 92 -3.86 -16.27 3.66
C SER A 92 -3.12 -14.94 3.62
N ILE A 93 -2.67 -14.49 4.78
CA ILE A 93 -1.76 -13.37 4.96
C ILE A 93 -0.52 -13.90 5.65
N MET A 94 0.64 -13.68 5.04
CA MET A 94 1.94 -14.06 5.60
C MET A 94 2.87 -12.85 5.62
N SER A 95 3.77 -12.79 6.60
CA SER A 95 4.73 -11.70 6.75
C SER A 95 6.15 -12.25 6.75
N ALA A 96 7.10 -11.44 6.30
CA ALA A 96 8.51 -11.76 6.42
C ALA A 96 9.34 -10.52 6.76
N VAL A 97 10.51 -10.76 7.34
CA VAL A 97 11.50 -9.73 7.66
C VAL A 97 12.89 -10.18 7.20
N CYS A 98 13.67 -9.24 6.70
CA CYS A 98 15.06 -9.49 6.31
C CYS A 98 15.93 -8.29 6.65
N HIS A 99 17.10 -8.55 7.21
CA HIS A 99 18.11 -7.56 7.59
C HIS A 99 19.20 -7.47 6.53
N PHE A 100 19.71 -6.25 6.27
CA PHE A 100 20.72 -5.99 5.25
C PHE A 100 21.95 -5.30 5.82
N PRO A 101 23.14 -5.53 5.21
CA PRO A 101 24.38 -4.86 5.62
C PRO A 101 24.38 -3.36 5.32
N SER A 102 23.68 -2.94 4.25
CA SER A 102 23.59 -1.54 3.84
C SER A 102 22.19 -1.19 3.31
N LEU A 103 21.90 0.10 3.27
CA LEU A 103 20.65 0.62 2.73
C LEU A 103 20.52 0.33 1.23
N GLU A 104 21.63 0.42 0.49
CA GLU A 104 21.69 0.16 -0.96
C GLU A 104 21.25 -1.26 -1.29
N MET A 105 21.70 -2.24 -0.51
CA MET A 105 21.34 -3.65 -0.70
C MET A 105 19.86 -3.91 -0.40
N ALA A 106 19.30 -3.25 0.62
CA ALA A 106 17.87 -3.30 0.90
C ALA A 106 17.05 -2.69 -0.25
N VAL A 107 17.45 -1.51 -0.73
CA VAL A 107 16.79 -0.83 -1.87
C VAL A 107 16.88 -1.70 -3.12
N GLN A 108 18.04 -2.28 -3.44
CA GLN A 108 18.22 -3.15 -4.59
C GLN A 108 17.30 -4.37 -4.53
N THR A 109 17.13 -4.96 -3.34
CA THR A 109 16.18 -6.06 -3.14
C THR A 109 14.75 -5.61 -3.40
N ALA A 110 14.33 -4.49 -2.84
CA ALA A 110 12.99 -3.95 -3.06
C ALA A 110 12.72 -3.65 -4.55
N GLN A 111 13.70 -3.08 -5.25
CA GLN A 111 13.60 -2.85 -6.70
C GLN A 111 13.44 -4.16 -7.47
N GLN A 112 14.23 -5.19 -7.16
CA GLN A 112 14.14 -6.50 -7.81
C GLN A 112 12.78 -7.16 -7.56
N VAL A 113 12.27 -7.13 -6.32
CA VAL A 113 10.93 -7.64 -5.99
C VAL A 113 9.86 -7.03 -6.91
N ILE A 114 9.90 -5.71 -7.11
CA ILE A 114 8.97 -5.01 -8.00
C ILE A 114 9.23 -5.34 -9.47
N GLN A 115 10.49 -5.34 -9.92
CA GLN A 115 10.87 -5.61 -11.32
C GLN A 115 10.52 -7.03 -11.77
N TYR A 116 10.64 -8.02 -10.88
CA TYR A 116 10.21 -9.39 -11.15
C TYR A 116 8.68 -9.58 -11.11
N GLY A 117 7.92 -8.50 -10.85
CA GLY A 117 6.46 -8.57 -10.79
C GLY A 117 5.94 -9.41 -9.63
N VAL A 118 6.70 -9.52 -8.55
CA VAL A 118 6.27 -10.24 -7.34
C VAL A 118 4.99 -9.62 -6.80
N PRO A 119 3.91 -10.39 -6.56
CA PRO A 119 2.63 -9.86 -6.09
C PRO A 119 2.66 -9.52 -4.59
N ILE A 120 3.65 -8.69 -4.20
CA ILE A 120 3.83 -8.27 -2.82
C ILE A 120 2.68 -7.37 -2.36
N ALA A 121 2.16 -7.58 -1.15
CA ALA A 121 1.09 -6.77 -0.59
C ALA A 121 1.60 -5.51 0.11
N ARG A 122 2.73 -5.65 0.79
CA ARG A 122 3.43 -4.57 1.48
C ARG A 122 4.93 -4.80 1.41
N ILE A 123 5.68 -3.74 1.22
CA ILE A 123 7.13 -3.74 1.35
C ILE A 123 7.55 -2.43 1.98
N GLU A 124 8.02 -2.50 3.21
CA GLU A 124 8.41 -1.35 4.01
C GLU A 124 9.89 -1.46 4.37
N MET A 125 10.57 -0.33 4.35
CA MET A 125 11.99 -0.26 4.64
C MET A 125 12.25 0.67 5.81
N LEU A 126 12.94 0.18 6.82
CA LEU A 126 13.50 0.99 7.89
C LEU A 126 15.02 1.05 7.73
N ASN A 127 15.58 2.27 7.80
CA ASN A 127 17.03 2.44 7.90
C ASN A 127 17.51 2.07 9.31
N LYS A 128 18.83 2.07 9.51
CA LYS A 128 19.43 1.70 10.80
C LYS A 128 18.91 2.55 11.95
N ASP A 129 18.83 3.87 11.78
CA ASP A 129 18.45 4.80 12.84
C ASP A 129 16.98 4.60 13.24
N GLN A 130 16.09 4.42 12.28
CA GLN A 130 14.69 4.08 12.54
C GLN A 130 14.54 2.72 13.22
N MET A 131 15.34 1.73 12.84
CA MET A 131 15.36 0.44 13.52
C MET A 131 15.79 0.60 14.98
N GLU A 132 16.84 1.39 15.28
CA GLU A 132 17.25 1.67 16.66
C GLU A 132 16.15 2.31 17.49
N ILE A 133 15.44 3.29 16.93
CA ILE A 133 14.31 3.96 17.59
C ILE A 133 13.16 2.97 17.82
N SER A 134 12.81 2.19 16.81
CA SER A 134 11.72 1.20 16.89
C SER A 134 12.01 0.11 17.92
N ILE A 135 13.24 -0.39 17.97
CA ILE A 135 13.71 -1.38 18.96
C ILE A 135 13.57 -0.82 20.38
N LYS A 136 14.04 0.41 20.61
CA LYS A 136 13.93 1.09 21.91
C LYS A 136 12.48 1.34 22.32
N TYR A 137 11.68 1.86 21.41
CA TYR A 137 10.28 2.19 21.66
C TYR A 137 9.42 0.96 21.96
N SER A 138 9.58 -0.09 21.14
CA SER A 138 8.82 -1.34 21.26
C SER A 138 9.46 -2.36 22.21
N LYS A 139 10.62 -2.02 22.83
CA LYS A 139 11.36 -2.91 23.75
C LYS A 139 11.63 -4.29 23.14
N LEU A 140 12.02 -4.31 21.85
CA LEU A 140 12.31 -5.56 21.15
C LEU A 140 13.64 -6.13 21.63
N GLU A 141 13.65 -7.40 22.03
CA GLU A 141 14.85 -8.11 22.43
C GLU A 141 15.42 -8.90 21.25
N ASN A 142 16.73 -9.02 21.21
CA ASN A 142 17.47 -9.83 20.21
C ASN A 142 17.25 -9.39 18.74
N VAL A 143 16.94 -8.13 18.50
CA VAL A 143 16.82 -7.54 17.15
C VAL A 143 18.02 -6.64 16.89
N LYS A 144 18.72 -6.88 15.78
CA LYS A 144 19.87 -6.07 15.37
C LYS A 144 19.39 -4.80 14.66
N ALA A 145 19.94 -3.66 15.05
CA ALA A 145 19.70 -2.40 14.35
C ALA A 145 20.53 -2.37 13.05
N SER A 146 19.88 -2.62 11.93
CA SER A 146 20.43 -2.55 10.58
C SER A 146 19.32 -2.20 9.59
N PRO A 147 19.61 -1.77 8.36
CA PRO A 147 18.59 -1.62 7.33
C PRO A 147 17.76 -2.90 7.19
N THR A 148 16.44 -2.77 7.23
CA THR A 148 15.52 -3.91 7.31
C THR A 148 14.37 -3.72 6.35
N LEU A 149 14.02 -4.78 5.62
CA LEU A 149 12.78 -4.88 4.84
C LEU A 149 11.75 -5.74 5.59
N PHE A 150 10.53 -5.24 5.60
CA PHE A 150 9.34 -5.93 6.07
C PHE A 150 8.45 -6.20 4.87
N PHE A 151 8.02 -7.44 4.73
CA PHE A 151 7.19 -7.89 3.62
C PHE A 151 5.86 -8.44 4.12
N GLU A 152 4.80 -8.26 3.33
CA GLU A 152 3.52 -8.91 3.56
C GLU A 152 2.99 -9.48 2.24
N PHE A 153 2.46 -10.68 2.30
CA PHE A 153 2.00 -11.47 1.16
C PHE A 153 0.53 -11.80 1.34
N HIS A 154 -0.29 -11.49 0.34
CA HIS A 154 -1.73 -11.75 0.32
C HIS A 154 -2.07 -12.67 -0.84
N GLY A 155 -2.58 -13.86 -0.55
CA GLY A 155 -2.95 -14.84 -1.57
C GLY A 155 -3.52 -16.11 -0.97
N SER A 156 -3.37 -17.23 -1.66
CA SER A 156 -3.54 -18.57 -1.08
C SER A 156 -2.30 -18.97 -0.30
N GLU A 157 -2.42 -19.93 0.60
CA GLU A 157 -1.28 -20.42 1.38
C GLU A 157 -0.14 -20.93 0.48
N THR A 158 -0.48 -21.65 -0.59
CA THR A 158 0.49 -22.18 -1.55
C THR A 158 1.20 -21.06 -2.31
N SER A 159 0.44 -20.09 -2.86
CA SER A 159 1.04 -18.98 -3.61
C SER A 159 1.92 -18.09 -2.73
N ASN A 160 1.52 -17.86 -1.48
CA ASN A 160 2.33 -17.10 -0.54
C ASN A 160 3.67 -17.81 -0.25
N LYS A 161 3.67 -19.12 -0.01
CA LYS A 161 4.89 -19.90 0.21
C LYS A 161 5.85 -19.88 -0.99
N GLU A 162 5.34 -19.95 -2.21
CA GLU A 162 6.13 -19.83 -3.43
C GLU A 162 6.73 -18.42 -3.57
N THR A 163 5.92 -17.40 -3.35
CA THR A 163 6.35 -15.99 -3.41
C THR A 163 7.41 -15.68 -2.35
N ILE A 164 7.24 -16.18 -1.12
CA ILE A 164 8.20 -16.02 -0.02
C ILE A 164 9.56 -16.62 -0.39
N LYS A 165 9.60 -17.81 -0.99
CA LYS A 165 10.86 -18.44 -1.44
C LYS A 165 11.59 -17.57 -2.45
N LEU A 166 10.88 -17.00 -3.42
CA LEU A 166 11.49 -16.11 -4.40
C LEU A 166 12.05 -14.83 -3.74
N VAL A 167 11.29 -14.21 -2.84
CA VAL A 167 11.74 -13.01 -2.11
C VAL A 167 12.92 -13.33 -1.19
N GLU A 168 12.94 -14.49 -0.55
CA GLU A 168 14.06 -14.96 0.24
C GLU A 168 15.34 -15.12 -0.60
N GLU A 169 15.22 -15.72 -1.79
CA GLU A 169 16.34 -15.86 -2.74
C GLU A 169 16.88 -14.49 -3.19
N LEU A 170 16.01 -13.59 -3.61
CA LEU A 170 16.38 -12.22 -4.00
C LEU A 170 17.08 -11.49 -2.84
N SER A 171 16.55 -11.64 -1.62
CA SER A 171 17.14 -11.04 -0.42
C SER A 171 18.52 -11.58 -0.14
N LYS A 172 18.73 -12.90 -0.20
CA LYS A 172 20.03 -13.55 0.01
C LYS A 172 21.05 -13.13 -1.04
N ASN A 173 20.66 -13.04 -2.30
CA ASN A 173 21.53 -12.62 -3.40
C ASN A 173 22.04 -11.18 -3.23
N ASN A 174 21.30 -10.34 -2.50
CA ASN A 174 21.70 -8.98 -2.14
C ASN A 174 22.25 -8.88 -0.71
N GLY A 175 22.77 -9.96 -0.14
CA GLY A 175 23.43 -9.96 1.17
C GLY A 175 22.47 -9.89 2.37
N GLY A 176 21.20 -10.12 2.16
CA GLY A 176 20.20 -10.20 3.22
C GLY A 176 20.47 -11.38 4.18
N SER A 177 20.23 -11.16 5.45
CA SER A 177 20.40 -12.12 6.53
C SER A 177 19.16 -12.21 7.41
N ASP A 178 19.07 -13.29 8.19
CA ASP A 178 17.97 -13.51 9.15
C ASP A 178 16.58 -13.38 8.53
N PHE A 179 16.41 -13.89 7.29
CA PHE A 179 15.09 -13.94 6.66
C PHE A 179 14.18 -14.86 7.47
N LYS A 180 13.15 -14.28 8.06
CA LYS A 180 12.15 -14.98 8.88
C LYS A 180 10.77 -14.66 8.37
N TRP A 181 9.89 -15.66 8.34
CA TRP A 181 8.49 -15.50 7.93
C TRP A 181 7.54 -16.28 8.85
N ALA A 182 6.27 -15.86 8.90
CA ALA A 182 5.17 -16.46 9.65
C ALA A 182 3.83 -16.32 8.91
#